data_4290b9e6b17e11aac435db203b2350c6
#
_entry.id   4290b9e6b17e11aac435db203b2350c6
#
_cell.length_a   1.000
_cell.length_b   1.000
_cell.length_c   1.000
_cell.angle_alpha   90.00
_cell.angle_beta   90.00
_cell.angle_gamma   90.00
#
_symmetry.space_group_name_H-M   'P 1'
#
loop_
_entity.id
_entity.type
_entity.pdbx_description
1 polymer ?
#
loop_
_entity_poly.entity_id
_entity_poly.type
_entity_poly.pdbx_seq_one_letter_code
_entity_poly.pdbx_strand_id
1 'polypeptide(L)'
;MPARRRLAMVPVTMPTETTLEALTQDPKNARRRTQRSTAMIERSLQEFGAARSLVIDEAGRILAGNGTAEAAAAIGIEKVLVVPADGRTLVAVQRTDLSPSQKAEYGVADNRASDLSEFDGAALANLLEEHADLDMSPWFTDEEWRQQVEGIDEPPPPPEPDPTDPGPGGLTVQLTFPDQQALTDFQALMGRLAAALPEEETTEARITRAVEALLAQRGR
;
A
#
# COMPACT_ATOMS: atom_id res chain seq x y z
N MET A 1 12.65 33.31 9.79
CA MET A 1 13.27 32.03 10.21
C MET A 1 12.50 31.54 11.43
N PRO A 2 11.74 30.43 11.36
CA PRO A 2 11.07 29.88 12.55
C PRO A 2 12.13 29.42 13.55
N ALA A 3 11.92 29.76 14.82
CA ALA A 3 12.81 29.40 15.90
C ALA A 3 12.91 27.86 16.00
N ARG A 4 14.09 27.32 15.80
CA ARG A 4 14.36 25.88 16.03
C ARG A 4 13.98 25.55 17.48
N ARG A 5 12.92 24.77 17.64
CA ARG A 5 12.51 24.20 18.94
C ARG A 5 13.73 23.48 19.53
N ARG A 6 14.26 23.96 20.67
CA ARG A 6 15.31 23.25 21.39
C ARG A 6 14.70 21.97 21.95
N LEU A 7 15.04 20.85 21.34
CA LEU A 7 14.72 19.53 21.89
C LEU A 7 15.46 19.41 23.23
N ALA A 8 14.70 19.12 24.30
CA ALA A 8 15.27 18.80 25.59
C ALA A 8 16.11 17.52 25.48
N MET A 9 17.27 17.48 26.14
CA MET A 9 18.03 16.24 26.28
C MET A 9 17.22 15.28 27.16
N VAL A 10 16.66 14.24 26.57
CA VAL A 10 16.14 13.10 27.31
C VAL A 10 17.34 12.19 27.63
N PRO A 11 17.56 11.79 28.88
CA PRO A 11 18.61 10.83 29.20
C PRO A 11 18.36 9.53 28.44
N VAL A 12 19.39 8.99 27.81
CA VAL A 12 19.30 7.67 27.15
C VAL A 12 19.00 6.64 28.22
N THR A 13 17.75 6.28 28.34
CA THR A 13 17.29 5.23 29.26
C THR A 13 17.58 3.88 28.60
N MET A 14 17.87 2.85 29.42
CA MET A 14 18.08 1.50 28.90
C MET A 14 16.82 0.99 28.17
N PRO A 15 16.99 0.21 27.08
CA PRO A 15 15.87 -0.44 26.44
C PRO A 15 15.04 -1.27 27.42
N THR A 16 13.72 -1.26 27.27
CA THR A 16 12.80 -2.05 28.11
C THR A 16 12.02 -3.03 27.25
N GLU A 17 11.80 -4.24 27.76
CA GLU A 17 10.92 -5.20 27.08
C GLU A 17 9.45 -4.96 27.42
N THR A 18 8.60 -5.09 26.42
CA THR A 18 7.14 -5.08 26.53
C THR A 18 6.54 -6.09 25.57
N THR A 19 5.22 -6.19 25.52
CA THR A 19 4.51 -7.02 24.55
C THR A 19 3.84 -6.16 23.50
N LEU A 20 3.61 -6.73 22.33
CA LEU A 20 2.88 -6.04 21.26
C LEU A 20 1.44 -5.73 21.67
N GLU A 21 0.82 -6.60 22.47
CA GLU A 21 -0.52 -6.42 23.04
C GLU A 21 -0.62 -5.21 24.01
N ALA A 22 0.49 -4.83 24.66
CA ALA A 22 0.54 -3.65 25.51
C ALA A 22 0.58 -2.33 24.72
N LEU A 23 0.79 -2.39 23.41
CA LEU A 23 0.76 -1.22 22.53
C LEU A 23 -0.65 -1.01 21.96
N THR A 24 -1.02 0.25 21.83
CA THR A 24 -2.33 0.63 21.29
C THR A 24 -2.17 1.15 19.87
N GLN A 25 -2.95 0.62 18.94
CA GLN A 25 -3.02 1.17 17.59
C GLN A 25 -3.62 2.57 17.61
N ASP A 26 -3.14 3.44 16.71
CA ASP A 26 -3.76 4.75 16.52
C ASP A 26 -5.08 4.57 15.74
N PRO A 27 -6.25 4.82 16.38
CA PRO A 27 -7.54 4.72 15.70
C PRO A 27 -7.73 5.78 14.61
N LYS A 28 -6.89 6.81 14.59
CA LYS A 28 -6.88 7.91 13.61
C LYS A 28 -5.81 7.76 12.53
N ASN A 29 -5.25 6.56 12.40
CA ASN A 29 -4.24 6.29 11.39
C ASN A 29 -4.80 6.57 9.99
N ALA A 30 -4.33 7.67 9.37
CA ALA A 30 -4.75 8.10 8.04
C ALA A 30 -4.20 7.21 6.90
N ARG A 31 -3.48 6.13 7.21
CA ARG A 31 -2.94 5.24 6.18
C ARG A 31 -3.84 4.03 5.97
N ARG A 32 -4.45 3.94 4.78
CA ARG A 32 -5.26 2.81 4.35
C ARG A 32 -4.35 1.74 3.73
N ARG A 33 -4.59 0.50 4.10
CA ARG A 33 -3.84 -0.65 3.57
C ARG A 33 -4.72 -1.45 2.63
N THR A 34 -4.14 -1.81 1.48
CA THR A 34 -4.72 -2.81 0.61
C THR A 34 -4.45 -4.21 1.18
N GLN A 35 -5.28 -5.19 0.84
CA GLN A 35 -5.01 -6.60 1.20
C GLN A 35 -3.62 -7.04 0.74
N ARG A 36 -3.20 -6.58 -0.43
CA ARG A 36 -1.86 -6.87 -0.98
C ARG A 36 -0.74 -6.29 -0.14
N SER A 37 -0.89 -5.05 0.36
CA SER A 37 0.08 -4.43 1.27
C SER A 37 0.20 -5.22 2.57
N THR A 38 -0.92 -5.62 3.17
CA THR A 38 -0.94 -6.43 4.41
C THR A 38 -0.26 -7.78 4.19
N ALA A 39 -0.63 -8.53 3.15
CA ALA A 39 -0.03 -9.82 2.83
C ALA A 39 1.49 -9.72 2.56
N MET A 40 1.95 -8.62 1.95
CA MET A 40 3.37 -8.39 1.70
C MET A 40 4.15 -8.13 2.99
N ILE A 41 3.57 -7.36 3.93
CA ILE A 41 4.20 -7.13 5.24
C ILE A 41 4.28 -8.43 6.04
N GLU A 42 3.20 -9.21 6.08
CA GLU A 42 3.17 -10.53 6.75
C GLU A 42 4.24 -11.46 6.16
N ARG A 43 4.29 -11.58 4.84
CA ARG A 43 5.31 -12.39 4.16
C ARG A 43 6.73 -11.92 4.49
N SER A 44 6.97 -10.61 4.45
CA SER A 44 8.28 -10.05 4.80
C SER A 44 8.69 -10.39 6.23
N LEU A 45 7.76 -10.30 7.18
CA LEU A 45 8.01 -10.66 8.58
C LEU A 45 8.23 -12.17 8.76
N GLN A 46 7.51 -13.02 8.02
CA GLN A 46 7.70 -14.48 8.05
C GLN A 46 9.05 -14.90 7.49
N GLU A 47 9.49 -14.28 6.40
CA GLU A 47 10.71 -14.66 5.67
C GLU A 47 11.98 -14.06 6.30
N PHE A 48 11.91 -12.79 6.70
CA PHE A 48 13.08 -12.06 7.21
C PHE A 48 13.02 -11.77 8.72
N GLY A 49 11.90 -12.06 9.38
CA GLY A 49 11.66 -11.70 10.78
C GLY A 49 11.48 -10.20 11.00
N ALA A 50 11.33 -9.80 12.26
CA ALA A 50 11.14 -8.40 12.65
C ALA A 50 12.42 -7.59 12.44
N ALA A 51 12.43 -6.74 11.41
CA ALA A 51 13.53 -5.82 11.10
C ALA A 51 13.09 -4.35 11.05
N ARG A 52 11.79 -4.09 10.85
CA ARG A 52 11.21 -2.73 10.94
C ARG A 52 10.97 -2.34 12.39
N SER A 53 11.18 -1.06 12.70
CA SER A 53 10.82 -0.47 13.98
C SER A 53 9.43 0.15 13.93
N LEU A 54 8.79 0.22 15.10
CA LEU A 54 7.59 1.03 15.35
C LEU A 54 8.02 2.36 15.96
N VAL A 55 7.21 3.41 15.80
CA VAL A 55 7.34 4.63 16.58
C VAL A 55 6.11 4.72 17.48
N ILE A 56 6.33 4.90 18.78
CA ILE A 56 5.27 4.99 19.79
C ILE A 56 5.41 6.29 20.59
N ASP A 57 4.31 6.74 21.19
CA ASP A 57 4.33 7.81 22.20
C ASP A 57 4.59 7.25 23.60
N GLU A 58 4.60 8.15 24.59
CA GLU A 58 4.81 7.82 26.02
C GLU A 58 3.69 6.97 26.63
N ALA A 59 2.51 6.94 25.98
CA ALA A 59 1.37 6.12 26.40
C ALA A 59 1.36 4.73 25.72
N GLY A 60 2.35 4.44 24.85
CA GLY A 60 2.41 3.20 24.08
C GLY A 60 1.51 3.19 22.83
N ARG A 61 1.00 4.35 22.40
CA ARG A 61 0.25 4.46 21.16
C ARG A 61 1.20 4.44 19.96
N ILE A 62 0.85 3.67 18.94
CA ILE A 62 1.66 3.52 17.72
C ILE A 62 1.42 4.71 16.80
N LEU A 63 2.39 5.61 16.70
CA LEU A 63 2.39 6.77 15.80
C LEU A 63 2.76 6.38 14.36
N ALA A 64 3.66 5.40 14.20
CA ALA A 64 4.04 4.87 12.90
C ALA A 64 4.30 3.36 12.98
N GLY A 65 3.96 2.63 11.92
CA GLY A 65 4.15 1.18 11.83
C GLY A 65 2.94 0.35 12.26
N ASN A 66 1.71 0.91 12.30
CA ASN A 66 0.48 0.17 12.63
C ASN A 66 0.34 -1.14 11.82
N GLY A 67 0.66 -1.12 10.49
CA GLY A 67 0.62 -2.31 9.66
C GLY A 67 1.64 -3.37 10.01
N THR A 68 2.81 -2.93 10.43
CA THR A 68 3.85 -3.84 10.92
C THR A 68 3.42 -4.49 12.22
N ALA A 69 2.79 -3.73 13.13
CA ALA A 69 2.28 -4.25 14.39
C ALA A 69 1.14 -5.27 14.16
N GLU A 70 0.18 -4.96 13.27
CA GLU A 70 -0.90 -5.90 12.93
C GLU A 70 -0.37 -7.20 12.31
N ALA A 71 0.50 -7.09 11.30
CA ALA A 71 1.10 -8.25 10.65
C ALA A 71 1.95 -9.07 11.62
N ALA A 72 2.70 -8.41 12.52
CA ALA A 72 3.48 -9.07 13.54
C ALA A 72 2.60 -9.86 14.51
N ALA A 73 1.47 -9.28 14.96
CA ALA A 73 0.49 -9.97 15.80
C ALA A 73 -0.12 -11.17 15.08
N ALA A 74 -0.48 -11.03 13.80
CA ALA A 74 -1.08 -12.10 12.99
C ALA A 74 -0.16 -13.33 12.85
N ILE A 75 1.16 -13.15 12.84
CA ILE A 75 2.14 -14.24 12.73
C ILE A 75 2.75 -14.65 14.10
N GLY A 76 2.22 -14.13 15.22
CA GLY A 76 2.61 -14.54 16.58
C GLY A 76 3.91 -13.90 17.11
N ILE A 77 4.32 -12.74 16.60
CA ILE A 77 5.39 -11.95 17.20
C ILE A 77 4.80 -11.16 18.38
N GLU A 78 5.24 -11.48 19.59
CA GLU A 78 4.69 -10.89 20.82
C GLU A 78 5.63 -9.88 21.47
N LYS A 79 6.95 -10.07 21.36
CA LYS A 79 7.94 -9.28 22.08
C LYS A 79 8.28 -7.98 21.36
N VAL A 80 8.32 -6.89 22.14
CA VAL A 80 8.76 -5.57 21.67
C VAL A 80 9.86 -5.03 22.58
N LEU A 81 10.93 -4.53 21.99
CA LEU A 81 11.99 -3.81 22.69
C LEU A 81 11.77 -2.31 22.50
N VAL A 82 11.40 -1.61 23.54
CA VAL A 82 11.22 -0.16 23.54
C VAL A 82 12.54 0.53 23.80
N VAL A 83 12.97 1.36 22.86
CA VAL A 83 14.19 2.18 22.93
C VAL A 83 13.77 3.65 23.02
N PRO A 84 13.92 4.32 24.18
CA PRO A 84 13.67 5.75 24.28
C PRO A 84 14.61 6.54 23.37
N ALA A 85 14.05 7.40 22.54
CA ALA A 85 14.80 8.21 21.57
C ALA A 85 14.67 9.70 21.89
N ASP A 86 15.76 10.45 21.74
CA ASP A 86 15.85 11.89 22.00
C ASP A 86 15.54 12.76 20.75
N GLY A 87 15.16 12.14 19.65
CA GLY A 87 14.93 12.80 18.36
C GLY A 87 16.22 13.29 17.66
N ARG A 88 17.41 12.96 18.20
CA ARG A 88 18.72 13.30 17.63
C ARG A 88 19.56 12.10 17.26
N THR A 89 19.20 10.95 17.81
CA THR A 89 19.90 9.68 17.63
C THR A 89 19.02 8.75 16.80
N LEU A 90 19.57 8.23 15.70
CA LEU A 90 18.89 7.18 14.91
C LEU A 90 19.06 5.83 15.61
N VAL A 91 17.96 5.10 15.72
CA VAL A 91 17.98 3.70 16.14
C VAL A 91 18.12 2.82 14.91
N ALA A 92 19.17 2.01 14.87
CA ALA A 92 19.42 1.07 13.79
C ALA A 92 19.22 -0.36 14.27
N VAL A 93 18.42 -1.13 13.54
CA VAL A 93 18.26 -2.57 13.77
C VAL A 93 19.33 -3.30 12.96
N GLN A 94 20.29 -3.92 13.64
CA GLN A 94 21.35 -4.70 12.99
C GLN A 94 20.93 -6.15 12.82
N ARG A 95 20.88 -6.63 11.58
CA ARG A 95 20.58 -8.04 11.24
C ARG A 95 21.85 -8.75 10.80
N THR A 96 22.27 -9.74 11.57
CA THR A 96 23.47 -10.55 11.32
C THR A 96 23.16 -11.97 10.83
N ASP A 97 21.90 -12.34 10.89
CA ASP A 97 21.34 -13.67 10.62
C ASP A 97 20.89 -13.85 9.15
N LEU A 98 20.81 -12.78 8.35
CA LEU A 98 20.41 -12.82 6.96
C LEU A 98 21.59 -13.12 6.03
N SER A 99 21.38 -14.01 5.05
CA SER A 99 22.31 -14.24 3.94
C SER A 99 22.42 -13.01 3.02
N PRO A 100 23.45 -12.92 2.15
CA PRO A 100 23.61 -11.81 1.21
C PRO A 100 22.38 -11.62 0.28
N SER A 101 21.80 -12.71 -0.21
CA SER A 101 20.57 -12.65 -1.04
C SER A 101 19.37 -12.17 -0.25
N GLN A 102 19.15 -12.66 0.95
CA GLN A 102 18.06 -12.19 1.81
C GLN A 102 18.18 -10.70 2.18
N LYS A 103 19.40 -10.19 2.36
CA LYS A 103 19.61 -8.74 2.59
C LYS A 103 19.20 -7.90 1.39
N ALA A 104 19.50 -8.36 0.17
CA ALA A 104 19.09 -7.68 -1.05
C ALA A 104 17.56 -7.74 -1.24
N GLU A 105 16.96 -8.91 -1.04
CA GLU A 105 15.53 -9.15 -1.14
C GLU A 105 14.73 -8.35 -0.09
N TYR A 106 15.21 -8.32 1.16
CA TYR A 106 14.63 -7.52 2.22
C TYR A 106 14.55 -6.03 1.82
N GLY A 107 15.62 -5.46 1.26
CA GLY A 107 15.64 -4.07 0.82
C GLY A 107 14.58 -3.76 -0.25
N VAL A 108 14.35 -4.69 -1.18
CA VAL A 108 13.28 -4.57 -2.20
C VAL A 108 11.90 -4.70 -1.57
N ALA A 109 11.69 -5.70 -0.72
CA ALA A 109 10.41 -5.96 -0.06
C ALA A 109 10.00 -4.80 0.85
N ASP A 110 10.95 -4.19 1.57
CA ASP A 110 10.72 -3.05 2.45
C ASP A 110 10.21 -1.82 1.70
N ASN A 111 10.85 -1.47 0.59
CA ASN A 111 10.43 -0.36 -0.26
C ASN A 111 9.07 -0.65 -0.89
N ARG A 112 8.87 -1.85 -1.45
CA ARG A 112 7.64 -2.20 -2.14
C ARG A 112 6.42 -2.21 -1.22
N ALA A 113 6.56 -2.66 0.03
CA ALA A 113 5.48 -2.61 1.02
C ALA A 113 5.02 -1.18 1.33
N SER A 114 5.93 -0.21 1.24
CA SER A 114 5.62 1.22 1.42
C SER A 114 4.87 1.80 0.23
N ASP A 115 5.26 1.44 -1.00
CA ASP A 115 4.64 1.90 -2.25
C ASP A 115 3.17 1.46 -2.39
N LEU A 116 2.79 0.33 -1.80
CA LEU A 116 1.46 -0.25 -1.90
C LEU A 116 0.44 0.29 -0.88
N SER A 117 0.81 1.29 -0.08
CA SER A 117 -0.08 1.91 0.89
C SER A 117 -0.50 3.30 0.44
N GLU A 118 -1.74 3.66 0.70
CA GLU A 118 -2.36 4.92 0.32
C GLU A 118 -2.81 5.71 1.55
N PHE A 119 -2.97 7.03 1.41
CA PHE A 119 -3.61 7.83 2.44
C PHE A 119 -5.13 7.73 2.33
N ASP A 120 -5.80 7.69 3.49
CA ASP A 120 -7.23 7.85 3.59
C ASP A 120 -7.55 9.34 3.69
N GLY A 121 -8.10 9.91 2.62
CA GLY A 121 -8.38 11.34 2.55
C GLY A 121 -9.37 11.81 3.62
N ALA A 122 -10.39 10.99 3.95
CA ALA A 122 -11.33 11.32 5.02
C ALA A 122 -10.65 11.35 6.40
N ALA A 123 -9.77 10.38 6.66
CA ALA A 123 -8.99 10.38 7.89
C ALA A 123 -8.01 11.56 7.96
N LEU A 124 -7.41 11.98 6.84
CA LEU A 124 -6.58 13.19 6.78
C LEU A 124 -7.40 14.47 7.04
N ALA A 125 -8.59 14.59 6.47
CA ALA A 125 -9.48 15.72 6.70
C ALA A 125 -9.88 15.81 8.17
N ASN A 126 -10.31 14.71 8.79
CA ASN A 126 -10.64 14.64 10.22
C ASN A 126 -9.45 15.03 11.11
N LEU A 127 -8.23 14.63 10.72
CA LEU A 127 -7.02 14.97 11.47
C LEU A 127 -6.80 16.50 11.52
N LEU A 128 -7.06 17.21 10.41
CA LEU A 128 -6.98 18.67 10.35
C LEU A 128 -8.07 19.37 11.15
N GLU A 129 -9.28 18.85 11.16
CA GLU A 129 -10.37 19.40 11.98
C GLU A 129 -10.05 19.32 13.47
N GLU A 130 -9.41 18.23 13.91
CA GLU A 130 -9.03 18.04 15.30
C GLU A 130 -7.80 18.82 15.73
N HIS A 131 -6.91 19.10 14.79
CA HIS A 131 -5.62 19.77 15.03
C HIS A 131 -5.51 21.02 14.15
N ALA A 132 -6.17 22.09 14.54
CA ALA A 132 -6.21 23.35 13.79
C ALA A 132 -4.83 24.03 13.56
N ASP A 133 -3.82 23.63 14.32
CA ASP A 133 -2.43 24.08 14.20
C ASP A 133 -1.55 23.19 13.32
N LEU A 134 -2.13 22.11 12.77
CA LEU A 134 -1.42 21.19 11.90
C LEU A 134 -1.21 21.81 10.51
N ASP A 135 0.04 21.97 10.11
CA ASP A 135 0.42 22.45 8.79
C ASP A 135 0.94 21.27 7.94
N MET A 136 0.19 20.91 6.90
CA MET A 136 0.54 19.82 5.97
C MET A 136 1.34 20.29 4.76
N SER A 137 1.49 21.60 4.57
CA SER A 137 2.21 22.18 3.42
C SER A 137 3.67 21.75 3.27
N PRO A 138 4.40 21.39 4.34
CA PRO A 138 5.76 20.84 4.19
C PRO A 138 5.80 19.42 3.61
N TRP A 139 4.67 18.69 3.60
CA TRP A 139 4.59 17.26 3.27
C TRP A 139 3.81 16.98 1.99
N PHE A 140 2.94 17.90 1.57
CA PHE A 140 2.13 17.77 0.36
C PHE A 140 2.20 19.09 -0.42
N THR A 141 2.29 18.99 -1.73
CA THR A 141 1.98 20.12 -2.62
C THR A 141 0.47 20.37 -2.63
N ASP A 142 0.03 21.58 -3.05
CA ASP A 142 -1.41 21.90 -3.16
C ASP A 142 -2.15 20.93 -4.10
N GLU A 143 -1.46 20.41 -5.11
CA GLU A 143 -2.05 19.44 -6.05
C GLU A 143 -2.19 18.06 -5.42
N GLU A 144 -1.14 17.54 -4.76
CA GLU A 144 -1.20 16.27 -4.04
C GLU A 144 -2.25 16.31 -2.93
N TRP A 145 -2.33 17.44 -2.23
CA TRP A 145 -3.33 17.63 -1.18
C TRP A 145 -4.76 17.56 -1.74
N ARG A 146 -5.03 18.29 -2.83
CA ARG A 146 -6.34 18.22 -3.49
C ARG A 146 -6.71 16.82 -3.92
N GLN A 147 -5.77 16.09 -4.53
CA GLN A 147 -6.00 14.70 -4.95
C GLN A 147 -6.30 13.76 -3.77
N GLN A 148 -5.69 13.99 -2.61
CA GLN A 148 -5.89 13.14 -1.42
C GLN A 148 -7.19 13.46 -0.68
N VAL A 149 -7.60 14.72 -0.61
CA VAL A 149 -8.72 15.18 0.24
C VAL A 149 -9.96 15.53 -0.56
N GLU A 150 -9.84 16.20 -1.71
CA GLU A 150 -10.98 16.60 -2.55
C GLU A 150 -11.49 15.47 -3.45
N GLY A 151 -10.68 14.46 -3.72
CA GLY A 151 -11.09 13.22 -4.41
C GLY A 151 -12.04 12.33 -3.61
N ILE A 152 -12.49 12.77 -2.41
CA ILE A 152 -13.37 12.00 -1.53
C ILE A 152 -14.78 11.85 -2.14
N ASP A 153 -15.23 12.77 -3.01
CA ASP A 153 -16.52 12.72 -3.68
C ASP A 153 -16.56 11.84 -4.94
N GLU A 154 -15.42 11.40 -5.46
CA GLU A 154 -15.40 10.34 -6.47
C GLU A 154 -15.29 8.99 -5.76
N PRO A 155 -16.21 8.05 -6.00
CA PRO A 155 -16.02 6.68 -5.52
C PRO A 155 -14.65 6.20 -6.04
N PRO A 156 -13.83 5.55 -5.19
CA PRO A 156 -12.53 5.06 -5.62
C PRO A 156 -12.72 4.28 -6.92
N PRO A 157 -11.87 4.50 -7.94
CA PRO A 157 -11.97 3.70 -9.13
C PRO A 157 -11.98 2.23 -8.69
N PRO A 158 -12.82 1.38 -9.29
CA PRO A 158 -12.86 -0.02 -8.95
C PRO A 158 -11.41 -0.51 -8.94
N PRO A 159 -11.01 -1.30 -7.93
CA PRO A 159 -9.63 -1.79 -7.83
C PRO A 159 -9.25 -2.34 -9.20
N GLU A 160 -8.13 -1.84 -9.74
CA GLU A 160 -7.63 -2.41 -10.99
C GLU A 160 -7.58 -3.92 -10.78
N PRO A 161 -8.22 -4.71 -11.63
CA PRO A 161 -8.21 -6.16 -11.48
C PRO A 161 -6.74 -6.57 -11.41
N ASP A 162 -6.37 -7.22 -10.32
CA ASP A 162 -5.02 -7.79 -10.17
C ASP A 162 -4.78 -8.65 -11.42
N PRO A 163 -3.82 -8.31 -12.29
CA PRO A 163 -3.57 -9.08 -13.50
C PRO A 163 -3.19 -10.54 -13.21
N THR A 164 -2.98 -10.88 -11.95
CA THR A 164 -2.68 -12.22 -11.46
C THR A 164 -3.82 -12.89 -10.69
N ASP A 165 -4.91 -12.14 -10.38
CA ASP A 165 -6.10 -12.71 -9.74
C ASP A 165 -7.19 -12.99 -10.79
N PRO A 166 -7.36 -14.23 -11.24
CA PRO A 166 -8.38 -14.59 -12.22
C PRO A 166 -9.82 -14.50 -11.67
N GLY A 167 -10.02 -14.02 -10.42
CA GLY A 167 -11.31 -14.11 -9.76
C GLY A 167 -11.76 -15.57 -9.55
N PRO A 168 -12.87 -15.82 -8.87
CA PRO A 168 -13.35 -17.19 -8.64
C PRO A 168 -13.74 -17.83 -9.98
N GLY A 169 -12.81 -18.60 -10.56
CA GLY A 169 -13.01 -19.42 -11.78
C GLY A 169 -12.62 -18.76 -13.10
N GLY A 170 -12.01 -17.58 -13.11
CA GLY A 170 -11.56 -16.90 -14.32
C GLY A 170 -10.14 -17.28 -14.78
N LEU A 171 -9.93 -17.31 -16.11
CA LEU A 171 -8.62 -17.40 -16.74
C LEU A 171 -8.25 -16.02 -17.30
N THR A 172 -7.04 -15.53 -17.02
CA THR A 172 -6.55 -14.24 -17.53
C THR A 172 -5.69 -14.46 -18.75
N VAL A 173 -5.94 -13.69 -19.82
CA VAL A 173 -5.08 -13.62 -20.99
C VAL A 173 -4.40 -12.26 -21.03
N GLN A 174 -3.07 -12.25 -21.00
CA GLN A 174 -2.28 -11.03 -21.15
C GLN A 174 -1.88 -10.82 -22.60
N LEU A 175 -2.16 -9.64 -23.13
CA LEU A 175 -1.77 -9.22 -24.47
C LEU A 175 -0.63 -8.20 -24.40
N THR A 176 0.44 -8.42 -25.16
CA THR A 176 1.55 -7.48 -25.27
C THR A 176 1.51 -6.83 -26.67
N PHE A 177 1.53 -5.51 -26.69
CA PHE A 177 1.53 -4.74 -27.93
C PHE A 177 2.94 -4.24 -28.25
N PRO A 178 3.36 -4.26 -29.54
CA PRO A 178 4.70 -3.85 -29.93
C PRO A 178 4.95 -2.35 -29.76
N ASP A 179 3.90 -1.54 -29.83
CA ASP A 179 3.97 -0.08 -29.70
C ASP A 179 2.61 0.52 -29.30
N GLN A 180 2.61 1.81 -29.01
CA GLN A 180 1.42 2.56 -28.60
C GLN A 180 0.33 2.61 -29.68
N GLN A 181 0.71 2.58 -30.96
CA GLN A 181 -0.24 2.60 -32.06
C GLN A 181 -1.04 1.30 -32.11
N ALA A 182 -0.37 0.15 -31.96
CA ALA A 182 -1.02 -1.16 -31.92
C ALA A 182 -2.02 -1.29 -30.75
N LEU A 183 -1.69 -0.72 -29.59
CA LEU A 183 -2.63 -0.64 -28.45
C LEU A 183 -3.85 0.22 -28.80
N THR A 184 -3.65 1.39 -29.40
CA THR A 184 -4.72 2.29 -29.80
C THR A 184 -5.66 1.64 -30.83
N ASP A 185 -5.08 0.95 -31.83
CA ASP A 185 -5.84 0.24 -32.86
C ASP A 185 -6.66 -0.91 -32.26
N PHE A 186 -6.10 -1.63 -31.30
CA PHE A 186 -6.81 -2.68 -30.57
C PHE A 186 -7.98 -2.10 -29.75
N GLN A 187 -7.77 -1.01 -29.02
CA GLN A 187 -8.83 -0.34 -28.25
C GLN A 187 -9.96 0.15 -29.15
N ALA A 188 -9.64 0.73 -30.32
CA ALA A 188 -10.62 1.13 -31.31
C ALA A 188 -11.40 -0.07 -31.89
N LEU A 189 -10.72 -1.21 -32.09
CA LEU A 189 -11.36 -2.46 -32.53
C LEU A 189 -12.35 -2.95 -31.47
N MET A 190 -11.96 -2.96 -30.18
CA MET A 190 -12.83 -3.37 -29.06
C MET A 190 -14.05 -2.45 -28.94
N GLY A 191 -13.87 -1.14 -29.11
CA GLY A 191 -15.00 -0.19 -29.14
C GLY A 191 -16.00 -0.48 -30.28
N ARG A 192 -15.51 -0.78 -31.50
CA ARG A 192 -16.37 -1.20 -32.62
C ARG A 192 -17.06 -2.53 -32.36
N LEU A 193 -16.38 -3.46 -31.73
CA LEU A 193 -16.96 -4.77 -31.37
C LEU A 193 -18.08 -4.62 -30.34
N ALA A 194 -17.89 -3.76 -29.33
CA ALA A 194 -18.91 -3.46 -28.34
C ALA A 194 -20.16 -2.80 -28.97
N ALA A 195 -19.96 -1.91 -29.94
CA ALA A 195 -21.06 -1.29 -30.67
C ALA A 195 -21.81 -2.25 -31.61
N ALA A 196 -21.11 -3.25 -32.16
CA ALA A 196 -21.68 -4.25 -33.06
C ALA A 196 -22.42 -5.40 -32.34
N LEU A 197 -22.08 -5.65 -31.08
CA LEU A 197 -22.66 -6.71 -30.23
C LEU A 197 -23.10 -6.15 -28.87
N PRO A 198 -24.08 -5.25 -28.86
CA PRO A 198 -24.53 -4.59 -27.62
C PRO A 198 -25.23 -5.53 -26.66
N GLU A 199 -25.74 -6.67 -27.12
CA GLU A 199 -26.40 -7.71 -26.34
C GLU A 199 -25.44 -8.55 -25.49
N GLU A 200 -24.14 -8.53 -25.83
CA GLU A 200 -23.13 -9.25 -25.07
C GLU A 200 -22.58 -8.35 -23.95
N GLU A 201 -22.73 -8.73 -22.69
CA GLU A 201 -22.36 -7.92 -21.55
C GLU A 201 -20.85 -7.81 -21.34
N THR A 202 -20.10 -8.87 -21.70
CA THR A 202 -18.65 -8.93 -21.45
C THR A 202 -17.82 -8.82 -22.74
N THR A 203 -16.60 -8.30 -22.62
CA THR A 203 -15.64 -8.24 -23.74
C THR A 203 -15.27 -9.62 -24.28
N GLU A 204 -15.16 -10.59 -23.40
CA GLU A 204 -14.88 -12.00 -23.68
C GLU A 204 -16.00 -12.62 -24.53
N ALA A 205 -17.28 -12.45 -24.15
CA ALA A 205 -18.42 -12.94 -24.91
C ALA A 205 -18.46 -12.28 -26.31
N ARG A 206 -18.18 -10.98 -26.42
CA ARG A 206 -18.08 -10.28 -27.71
C ARG A 206 -16.98 -10.82 -28.62
N ILE A 207 -15.80 -11.08 -28.07
CA ILE A 207 -14.66 -11.66 -28.82
C ILE A 207 -15.01 -13.06 -29.28
N THR A 208 -15.54 -13.91 -28.40
CA THR A 208 -15.94 -15.28 -28.72
C THR A 208 -16.95 -15.30 -29.86
N ARG A 209 -17.99 -14.47 -29.77
CA ARG A 209 -19.04 -14.36 -30.78
C ARG A 209 -18.50 -13.91 -32.16
N ALA A 210 -17.58 -12.91 -32.14
CA ALA A 210 -16.97 -12.43 -33.36
C ALA A 210 -16.07 -13.49 -34.04
N VAL A 211 -15.31 -14.24 -33.25
CA VAL A 211 -14.45 -15.33 -33.75
C VAL A 211 -15.29 -16.47 -34.32
N GLU A 212 -16.37 -16.89 -33.65
CA GLU A 212 -17.29 -17.90 -34.16
C GLU A 212 -17.93 -17.49 -35.49
N ALA A 213 -18.38 -16.24 -35.62
CA ALA A 213 -18.93 -15.70 -36.86
C ALA A 213 -17.91 -15.72 -38.03
N LEU A 214 -16.66 -15.36 -37.74
CA LEU A 214 -15.56 -15.40 -38.69
C LEU A 214 -15.25 -16.84 -39.17
N LEU A 215 -15.22 -17.80 -38.24
CA LEU A 215 -14.98 -19.20 -38.58
C LEU A 215 -16.12 -19.79 -39.40
N ALA A 216 -17.37 -19.45 -39.10
CA ALA A 216 -18.55 -19.86 -39.84
C ALA A 216 -18.55 -19.33 -41.31
N GLN A 217 -17.95 -18.15 -41.55
CA GLN A 217 -17.79 -17.57 -42.89
C GLN A 217 -16.67 -18.25 -43.70
N ARG A 218 -15.61 -18.76 -43.04
CA ARG A 218 -14.50 -19.43 -43.69
C ARG A 218 -14.73 -20.93 -44.01
N GLY A 219 -15.74 -21.52 -43.38
CA GLY A 219 -16.11 -22.92 -43.60
C GLY A 219 -17.11 -23.14 -44.70
N ARG A 220 -17.43 -22.09 -45.47
CA ARG A 220 -18.20 -22.13 -46.71
C ARG A 220 -17.29 -21.85 -47.90
#